data_f15235c4b82dba3c44a7f74a333fe9dc
#
_entry.id   f15235c4b82dba3c44a7f74a333fe9dc
#
_cell.length_a   1.000
_cell.length_b   1.000
_cell.length_c   1.000
_cell.angle_alpha   90.00
_cell.angle_beta   90.00
_cell.angle_gamma   90.00
#
_symmetry.space_group_name_H-M   'P 1'
#
loop_
_entity.id
_entity.type
_entity.pdbx_description
1 polymer ?
#
loop_
_entity_poly.entity_id
_entity_poly.type
_entity_poly.pdbx_seq_one_letter_code
_entity_poly.pdbx_strand_id
1 'polypeptide(L)'
;MIIFGAGVIGEITLHACRKRGIPVECFVDHRIKGELLGVPIVTLAAAPDGDIFLTSPNIQDMIGPVEERGLRWQSCGDVIKDFDISGIDFQSINGSNQSSKYSIEHVKYLIRTCLHLHDNHMHPEQLTVQSIDLMVTERCSMKCRDCANLMQYYEKPENADLNEMLQTIDTICEKMDEIYEVRVIGGEPFMNKELHLVVEALTRQEKIKKVAIFTNATIMPRDEQWPSLQHEKVRFFITEYLQSRKLQPLIEQLEKRGIAYVSEKANGWTECASLEKHDRTVPEQEAIFRSCCAKNLATLADGRLYRCPFSANAFKLHAVPDYSEDYLVVSDA
;
A
#
# COMPACT_ATOMS: atom_id res chain seq x y z
N MET A 1 26.06 -1.75 -14.33
CA MET A 1 24.61 -1.58 -14.05
C MET A 1 24.41 -1.50 -12.55
N ILE A 2 23.58 -0.60 -12.09
CA ILE A 2 23.22 -0.39 -10.68
C ILE A 2 21.77 -0.85 -10.48
N ILE A 3 21.41 -1.32 -9.28
CA ILE A 3 20.02 -1.66 -8.94
C ILE A 3 19.60 -0.80 -7.76
N PHE A 4 18.57 0.04 -7.90
CA PHE A 4 18.03 0.85 -6.81
C PHE A 4 16.92 0.09 -6.08
N GLY A 5 17.21 -0.33 -4.87
CA GLY A 5 16.41 -1.13 -3.96
C GLY A 5 17.01 -2.53 -3.78
N ALA A 6 17.40 -2.85 -2.54
CA ALA A 6 17.94 -4.16 -2.16
C ALA A 6 16.86 -5.10 -1.55
N GLY A 7 15.58 -4.83 -1.84
CA GLY A 7 14.46 -5.69 -1.46
C GLY A 7 14.19 -6.79 -2.51
N VAL A 8 13.05 -7.47 -2.36
CA VAL A 8 12.66 -8.63 -3.19
C VAL A 8 12.72 -8.34 -4.70
N ILE A 9 12.19 -7.21 -5.16
CA ILE A 9 12.23 -6.85 -6.59
C ILE A 9 13.67 -6.60 -7.05
N GLY A 10 14.50 -5.98 -6.21
CA GLY A 10 15.94 -5.81 -6.49
C GLY A 10 16.68 -7.13 -6.60
N GLU A 11 16.41 -8.07 -5.70
CA GLU A 11 16.98 -9.42 -5.76
C GLU A 11 16.58 -10.17 -7.04
N ILE A 12 15.31 -10.11 -7.42
CA ILE A 12 14.81 -10.67 -8.68
C ILE A 12 15.49 -10.02 -9.86
N THR A 13 15.66 -8.70 -9.84
CA THR A 13 16.36 -7.96 -10.89
C THR A 13 17.81 -8.41 -11.01
N LEU A 14 18.51 -8.63 -9.90
CA LEU A 14 19.88 -9.20 -9.92
C LEU A 14 19.92 -10.59 -10.55
N HIS A 15 19.00 -11.49 -10.16
CA HIS A 15 18.91 -12.83 -10.75
C HIS A 15 18.66 -12.77 -12.26
N ALA A 16 17.75 -11.89 -12.68
CA ALA A 16 17.44 -11.69 -14.10
C ALA A 16 18.65 -11.11 -14.87
N CYS A 17 19.36 -10.14 -14.30
CA CYS A 17 20.59 -9.59 -14.86
C CYS A 17 21.67 -10.67 -15.02
N ARG A 18 21.91 -11.48 -14.00
CA ARG A 18 22.89 -12.59 -14.04
C ARG A 18 22.56 -13.59 -15.13
N LYS A 19 21.28 -13.98 -15.27
CA LYS A 19 20.83 -14.91 -16.32
C LYS A 19 21.07 -14.35 -17.74
N ARG A 20 21.01 -13.02 -17.89
CA ARG A 20 21.20 -12.31 -19.15
C ARG A 20 22.68 -11.87 -19.38
N GLY A 21 23.58 -12.18 -18.45
CA GLY A 21 24.99 -11.76 -18.52
C GLY A 21 25.20 -10.25 -18.35
N ILE A 22 24.26 -9.54 -17.71
CA ILE A 22 24.35 -8.11 -17.41
C ILE A 22 25.11 -7.96 -16.09
N PRO A 23 26.32 -7.32 -16.08
CA PRO A 23 27.08 -7.14 -14.85
C PRO A 23 26.41 -6.11 -13.93
N VAL A 24 26.22 -6.47 -12.66
CA VAL A 24 25.71 -5.58 -11.64
C VAL A 24 26.83 -5.22 -10.67
N GLU A 25 27.08 -3.93 -10.50
CA GLU A 25 28.21 -3.41 -9.71
C GLU A 25 27.80 -3.22 -8.23
N CYS A 26 26.60 -2.69 -8.00
CA CYS A 26 26.11 -2.49 -6.64
C CYS A 26 24.57 -2.36 -6.60
N PHE A 27 24.03 -2.52 -5.40
CA PHE A 27 22.70 -2.01 -5.05
C PHE A 27 22.81 -0.62 -4.45
N VAL A 28 21.76 0.19 -4.64
CA VAL A 28 21.55 1.42 -3.90
C VAL A 28 20.39 1.21 -2.94
N ASP A 29 20.59 1.41 -1.64
CA ASP A 29 19.52 1.37 -0.65
C ASP A 29 19.86 2.30 0.54
N HIS A 30 18.84 2.94 1.15
CA HIS A 30 19.04 3.83 2.29
C HIS A 30 18.77 3.13 3.63
N ARG A 31 18.07 2.01 3.63
CA ARG A 31 17.68 1.25 4.83
C ARG A 31 18.52 0.00 5.01
N ILE A 32 18.76 -0.71 3.90
CA ILE A 32 19.52 -1.97 3.90
C ILE A 32 20.99 -1.64 3.68
N LYS A 33 21.88 -2.32 4.41
CA LYS A 33 23.34 -2.12 4.36
C LYS A 33 24.03 -3.47 4.22
N GLY A 34 25.29 -3.43 3.81
CA GLY A 34 26.12 -4.62 3.65
C GLY A 34 26.15 -5.12 2.22
N GLU A 35 25.76 -6.35 1.99
CA GLU A 35 25.69 -6.95 0.66
C GLU A 35 24.46 -7.83 0.49
N LEU A 36 24.06 -8.05 -0.75
CA LEU A 36 23.02 -8.99 -1.12
C LEU A 36 23.53 -9.88 -2.24
N LEU A 37 23.59 -11.19 -1.99
CA LEU A 37 24.10 -12.18 -2.93
C LEU A 37 25.54 -11.86 -3.47
N GLY A 38 26.42 -11.33 -2.59
CA GLY A 38 27.79 -10.95 -2.93
C GLY A 38 27.89 -9.63 -3.72
N VAL A 39 26.81 -8.85 -3.83
CA VAL A 39 26.81 -7.52 -4.45
C VAL A 39 26.68 -6.46 -3.35
N PRO A 40 27.60 -5.47 -3.29
CA PRO A 40 27.60 -4.46 -2.25
C PRO A 40 26.38 -3.56 -2.32
N ILE A 41 25.91 -3.11 -1.14
CA ILE A 41 24.81 -2.14 -0.99
C ILE A 41 25.42 -0.82 -0.57
N VAL A 42 25.23 0.22 -1.36
CA VAL A 42 25.79 1.55 -1.17
C VAL A 42 24.68 2.61 -1.06
N THR A 43 25.03 3.82 -0.64
CA THR A 43 24.12 4.98 -0.73
C THR A 43 24.11 5.51 -2.17
N LEU A 44 23.07 6.23 -2.56
CA LEU A 44 22.97 6.83 -3.89
C LEU A 44 24.14 7.78 -4.18
N ALA A 45 24.62 8.52 -3.18
CA ALA A 45 25.78 9.41 -3.31
C ALA A 45 27.10 8.67 -3.59
N ALA A 46 27.22 7.43 -3.12
CA ALA A 46 28.41 6.59 -3.32
C ALA A 46 28.29 5.65 -4.54
N ALA A 47 27.16 5.67 -5.22
CA ALA A 47 26.98 4.84 -6.43
C ALA A 47 27.91 5.30 -7.55
N PRO A 48 28.48 4.36 -8.35
CA PRO A 48 29.27 4.70 -9.54
C PRO A 48 28.38 5.39 -10.59
N ASP A 49 29.00 6.03 -11.58
CA ASP A 49 28.27 6.58 -12.73
C ASP A 49 27.80 5.44 -13.64
N GLY A 50 26.61 5.63 -14.25
CA GLY A 50 26.08 4.62 -15.16
C GLY A 50 24.56 4.52 -15.20
N ASP A 51 24.09 3.37 -15.68
CA ASP A 51 22.67 3.07 -15.78
C ASP A 51 22.17 2.37 -14.50
N ILE A 52 20.94 2.70 -14.08
CA ILE A 52 20.35 2.19 -12.86
C ILE A 52 18.94 1.65 -13.10
N PHE A 53 18.67 0.44 -12.67
CA PHE A 53 17.32 -0.12 -12.62
C PHE A 53 16.58 0.35 -11.37
N LEU A 54 15.40 0.94 -11.54
CA LEU A 54 14.50 1.27 -10.45
C LEU A 54 13.61 0.06 -10.12
N THR A 55 13.55 -0.33 -8.85
CA THR A 55 12.88 -1.56 -8.40
C THR A 55 11.78 -1.34 -7.36
N SER A 56 11.40 -0.09 -7.13
CA SER A 56 10.27 0.24 -6.26
C SER A 56 8.99 0.44 -7.05
N PRO A 57 7.84 -0.04 -6.57
CA PRO A 57 6.54 0.36 -7.11
C PRO A 57 6.34 1.89 -7.16
N ASN A 58 6.92 2.62 -6.21
CA ASN A 58 6.87 4.09 -6.17
C ASN A 58 8.03 4.69 -6.98
N ILE A 59 8.03 4.46 -8.27
CA ILE A 59 9.11 4.88 -9.18
C ILE A 59 9.34 6.40 -9.15
N GLN A 60 8.29 7.21 -9.02
CA GLN A 60 8.38 8.66 -8.95
C GLN A 60 9.25 9.17 -7.79
N ASP A 61 9.32 8.43 -6.67
CA ASP A 61 10.13 8.81 -5.51
C ASP A 61 11.63 8.60 -5.75
N MET A 62 11.97 7.78 -6.75
CA MET A 62 13.36 7.44 -7.06
C MET A 62 13.94 8.29 -8.20
N ILE A 63 13.11 8.72 -9.14
CA ILE A 63 13.55 9.39 -10.38
C ILE A 63 14.29 10.68 -10.05
N GLY A 64 13.69 11.62 -9.32
CA GLY A 64 14.29 12.91 -9.00
C GLY A 64 15.71 12.78 -8.41
N PRO A 65 15.88 12.04 -7.30
CA PRO A 65 17.21 11.83 -6.72
C PRO A 65 18.23 11.16 -7.67
N VAL A 66 17.78 10.26 -8.54
CA VAL A 66 18.64 9.58 -9.51
C VAL A 66 19.12 10.55 -10.61
N GLU A 67 18.21 11.38 -11.13
CA GLU A 67 18.52 12.41 -12.14
C GLU A 67 19.41 13.51 -11.56
N GLU A 68 19.16 13.95 -10.32
CA GLU A 68 20.03 14.90 -9.61
C GLU A 68 21.46 14.38 -9.44
N ARG A 69 21.61 13.06 -9.30
CA ARG A 69 22.92 12.38 -9.25
C ARG A 69 23.56 12.22 -10.63
N GLY A 70 22.84 12.51 -11.71
CA GLY A 70 23.32 12.36 -13.09
C GLY A 70 23.31 10.94 -13.62
N LEU A 71 22.56 10.02 -12.98
CA LEU A 71 22.40 8.64 -13.42
C LEU A 71 21.25 8.50 -14.44
N ARG A 72 21.36 7.53 -15.35
CA ARG A 72 20.28 7.23 -16.30
C ARG A 72 19.47 6.06 -15.78
N TRP A 73 18.20 6.30 -15.54
CA TRP A 73 17.32 5.27 -15.00
C TRP A 73 16.57 4.50 -16.07
N GLN A 74 16.20 3.27 -15.73
CA GLN A 74 15.34 2.37 -16.50
C GLN A 74 14.43 1.61 -15.55
N SER A 75 13.26 1.18 -16.03
CA SER A 75 12.40 0.25 -15.29
C SER A 75 13.06 -1.12 -15.18
N CYS A 76 12.99 -1.75 -14.00
CA CYS A 76 13.38 -3.16 -13.86
C CYS A 76 12.52 -4.09 -14.71
N GLY A 77 11.34 -3.61 -15.18
CA GLY A 77 10.43 -4.34 -16.06
C GLY A 77 11.13 -4.95 -17.29
N ASP A 78 12.11 -4.25 -17.84
CA ASP A 78 12.87 -4.69 -19.01
C ASP A 78 13.58 -6.03 -18.80
N VAL A 79 13.87 -6.38 -17.56
CA VAL A 79 14.58 -7.62 -17.21
C VAL A 79 13.75 -8.64 -16.44
N ILE A 80 12.71 -8.21 -15.69
CA ILE A 80 11.94 -9.11 -14.81
C ILE A 80 10.60 -9.54 -15.36
N LYS A 81 10.07 -8.91 -16.42
CA LYS A 81 8.71 -9.15 -16.96
C LYS A 81 8.41 -10.64 -17.18
N ASP A 82 9.32 -11.37 -17.80
CA ASP A 82 9.17 -12.78 -18.15
C ASP A 82 10.16 -13.67 -17.37
N PHE A 83 10.71 -13.17 -16.27
CA PHE A 83 11.69 -13.90 -15.49
C PHE A 83 11.01 -14.95 -14.60
N ASP A 84 11.42 -16.21 -14.78
CA ASP A 84 10.96 -17.32 -13.93
C ASP A 84 11.64 -17.28 -12.57
N ILE A 85 10.82 -17.10 -11.52
CA ILE A 85 11.25 -17.05 -10.13
C ILE A 85 11.16 -18.40 -9.41
N SER A 86 10.79 -19.47 -10.12
CA SER A 86 10.69 -20.82 -9.55
C SER A 86 12.08 -21.29 -9.04
N GLY A 87 12.11 -21.77 -7.81
CA GLY A 87 13.34 -22.27 -7.20
C GLY A 87 14.32 -21.22 -6.67
N ILE A 88 13.95 -19.93 -6.67
CA ILE A 88 14.76 -18.91 -6.01
C ILE A 88 14.53 -18.98 -4.50
N ASP A 89 15.64 -19.11 -3.74
CA ASP A 89 15.67 -18.91 -2.30
C ASP A 89 15.98 -17.44 -2.01
N PHE A 90 14.94 -16.66 -1.72
CA PHE A 90 15.02 -15.21 -1.55
C PHE A 90 15.74 -14.84 -0.26
N GLN A 91 16.91 -14.21 -0.38
CA GLN A 91 17.72 -13.76 0.76
C GLN A 91 17.32 -12.38 1.28
N SER A 92 16.81 -11.50 0.43
CA SER A 92 16.29 -10.19 0.83
C SER A 92 15.14 -10.27 1.83
N ILE A 93 14.44 -11.38 1.87
CA ILE A 93 13.33 -11.65 2.79
C ILE A 93 13.86 -12.11 4.15
N ASN A 94 14.98 -12.81 4.21
CA ASN A 94 15.52 -13.41 5.43
C ASN A 94 16.09 -12.38 6.42
N GLY A 95 16.35 -11.15 5.99
CA GLY A 95 16.88 -10.06 6.81
C GLY A 95 15.84 -9.13 7.43
N SER A 96 14.58 -9.24 7.07
CA SER A 96 13.50 -8.46 7.67
C SER A 96 12.86 -9.26 8.82
N ASN A 97 12.42 -8.59 9.88
CA ASN A 97 11.70 -9.16 11.04
C ASN A 97 10.35 -9.82 10.64
N GLN A 98 10.39 -10.79 9.73
CA GLN A 98 9.18 -11.31 9.10
C GLN A 98 8.72 -12.60 9.76
N SER A 99 7.51 -12.52 10.26
CA SER A 99 6.69 -13.70 10.54
C SER A 99 5.90 -14.18 9.32
N SER A 100 5.85 -13.39 8.23
CA SER A 100 5.21 -13.78 6.98
C SER A 100 6.21 -14.53 6.10
N LYS A 101 5.93 -15.79 5.83
CA LYS A 101 6.55 -16.48 4.70
C LYS A 101 6.00 -15.83 3.43
N TYR A 102 6.80 -15.08 2.70
CA TYR A 102 6.44 -14.68 1.35
C TYR A 102 6.24 -15.94 0.53
N SER A 103 4.98 -16.31 0.31
CA SER A 103 4.69 -17.36 -0.64
C SER A 103 5.13 -16.89 -2.03
N ILE A 104 5.48 -17.81 -2.90
CA ILE A 104 5.82 -17.51 -4.32
C ILE A 104 4.71 -16.67 -4.98
N GLU A 105 3.46 -16.88 -4.60
CA GLU A 105 2.33 -16.11 -5.09
C GLU A 105 2.32 -14.65 -4.61
N HIS A 106 2.81 -14.39 -3.38
CA HIS A 106 3.00 -13.03 -2.93
C HIS A 106 4.12 -12.32 -3.70
N VAL A 107 5.24 -13.01 -3.96
CA VAL A 107 6.33 -12.47 -4.79
C VAL A 107 5.84 -12.16 -6.20
N LYS A 108 5.09 -13.05 -6.84
CA LYS A 108 4.45 -12.78 -8.14
C LYS A 108 3.50 -11.57 -8.09
N TYR A 109 2.77 -11.42 -6.99
CA TYR A 109 1.94 -10.23 -6.79
C TYR A 109 2.78 -8.96 -6.74
N LEU A 110 3.89 -8.94 -5.99
CA LEU A 110 4.80 -7.78 -5.91
C LEU A 110 5.41 -7.43 -7.29
N ILE A 111 5.82 -8.44 -8.06
CA ILE A 111 6.31 -8.24 -9.44
C ILE A 111 5.23 -7.57 -10.29
N ARG A 112 4.02 -8.15 -10.35
CA ARG A 112 2.92 -7.59 -11.14
C ARG A 112 2.59 -6.17 -10.73
N THR A 113 2.57 -5.89 -9.42
CA THR A 113 2.34 -4.54 -8.89
C THR A 113 3.43 -3.57 -9.36
N CYS A 114 4.71 -3.96 -9.23
CA CYS A 114 5.83 -3.12 -9.65
C CYS A 114 5.78 -2.82 -11.16
N LEU A 115 5.59 -3.84 -11.99
CA LEU A 115 5.51 -3.70 -13.44
C LEU A 115 4.36 -2.78 -13.86
N HIS A 116 3.18 -2.99 -13.27
CA HIS A 116 2.00 -2.21 -13.58
C HIS A 116 2.15 -0.74 -13.22
N LEU A 117 2.69 -0.44 -12.04
CA LEU A 117 2.89 0.94 -11.60
C LEU A 117 4.03 1.65 -12.35
N HIS A 118 5.04 0.91 -12.82
CA HIS A 118 6.02 1.46 -13.75
C HIS A 118 5.40 1.78 -15.11
N ASP A 119 4.55 0.89 -15.63
CA ASP A 119 3.83 1.11 -16.89
C ASP A 119 2.93 2.36 -16.80
N ASN A 120 2.14 2.49 -15.73
CA ASN A 120 1.32 3.66 -15.49
C ASN A 120 2.13 4.96 -15.41
N HIS A 121 3.33 4.92 -14.79
CA HIS A 121 4.21 6.10 -14.74
C HIS A 121 4.71 6.51 -16.13
N MET A 122 4.89 5.55 -17.04
CA MET A 122 5.32 5.83 -18.43
C MET A 122 4.18 6.33 -19.32
N HIS A 123 2.93 6.31 -18.83
CA HIS A 123 1.72 6.76 -19.52
C HIS A 123 1.02 7.90 -18.76
N PRO A 124 1.65 9.09 -18.66
CA PRO A 124 1.14 10.21 -17.87
C PRO A 124 -0.15 10.84 -18.42
N GLU A 125 -0.56 10.46 -19.62
CA GLU A 125 -1.82 10.85 -20.24
C GLU A 125 -3.04 10.15 -19.61
N GLN A 126 -2.83 9.09 -18.86
CA GLN A 126 -3.88 8.36 -18.16
C GLN A 126 -4.07 8.89 -16.75
N LEU A 127 -5.32 9.14 -16.36
CA LEU A 127 -5.65 9.52 -14.98
C LEU A 127 -5.73 8.27 -14.11
N THR A 128 -4.58 7.86 -13.59
CA THR A 128 -4.43 6.67 -12.77
C THR A 128 -4.10 7.02 -11.33
N VAL A 129 -4.56 6.21 -10.39
CA VAL A 129 -4.17 6.31 -8.98
C VAL A 129 -3.70 4.96 -8.44
N GLN A 130 -2.58 5.00 -7.72
CA GLN A 130 -1.98 3.78 -7.18
C GLN A 130 -2.82 3.14 -6.09
N SER A 131 -3.31 3.94 -5.13
CA SER A 131 -4.04 3.41 -3.99
C SER A 131 -4.98 4.44 -3.39
N ILE A 132 -6.21 4.02 -3.12
CA ILE A 132 -7.22 4.80 -2.40
C ILE A 132 -7.65 4.02 -1.16
N ASP A 133 -7.57 4.66 0.00
CA ASP A 133 -8.20 4.16 1.21
C ASP A 133 -9.70 4.45 1.18
N LEU A 134 -10.53 3.43 1.33
CA LEU A 134 -11.98 3.57 1.47
C LEU A 134 -12.37 3.32 2.93
N MET A 135 -12.85 4.36 3.59
CA MET A 135 -13.30 4.32 4.98
C MET A 135 -14.71 3.74 5.08
N VAL A 136 -14.83 2.46 5.49
CA VAL A 136 -16.14 1.77 5.56
C VAL A 136 -16.78 1.83 6.93
N THR A 137 -16.02 2.16 7.99
CA THR A 137 -16.51 2.22 9.37
C THR A 137 -15.54 2.94 10.29
N GLU A 138 -16.05 3.64 11.27
CA GLU A 138 -15.30 4.20 12.40
C GLU A 138 -15.18 3.19 13.56
N ARG A 139 -15.99 2.13 13.52
CA ARG A 139 -16.06 1.13 14.58
C ARG A 139 -14.80 0.27 14.56
N CYS A 140 -14.15 0.13 15.70
CA CYS A 140 -13.01 -0.74 15.89
C CYS A 140 -13.14 -1.52 17.20
N SER A 141 -12.72 -2.77 17.16
CA SER A 141 -12.60 -3.63 18.35
C SER A 141 -11.39 -3.28 19.22
N MET A 142 -10.52 -2.39 18.73
CA MET A 142 -9.32 -1.92 19.40
C MET A 142 -9.32 -0.40 19.51
N LYS A 143 -8.55 0.13 20.49
CA LYS A 143 -8.25 1.56 20.63
C LYS A 143 -6.74 1.73 20.70
N CYS A 144 -6.08 1.64 19.54
CA CYS A 144 -4.63 1.82 19.45
C CYS A 144 -4.26 3.29 19.68
N ARG A 145 -3.25 3.55 20.52
CA ARG A 145 -2.82 4.91 20.85
C ARG A 145 -2.43 5.72 19.62
N ASP A 146 -1.67 5.13 18.71
CA ASP A 146 -1.12 5.78 17.53
C ASP A 146 -1.85 5.33 16.24
N CYS A 147 -3.18 5.19 16.29
CA CYS A 147 -3.99 4.81 15.14
C CYS A 147 -4.04 5.96 14.12
N ALA A 148 -3.51 5.75 12.92
CA ALA A 148 -3.52 6.74 11.84
C ALA A 148 -4.94 7.18 11.42
N ASN A 149 -5.94 6.31 11.65
CA ASN A 149 -7.35 6.61 11.39
C ASN A 149 -8.04 7.29 12.58
N LEU A 150 -7.32 7.63 13.64
CA LEU A 150 -7.84 8.35 14.83
C LEU A 150 -9.02 7.65 15.53
N MET A 151 -9.17 6.33 15.39
CA MET A 151 -10.32 5.58 15.93
C MET A 151 -10.46 5.66 17.46
N GLN A 152 -9.37 5.98 18.17
CA GLN A 152 -9.37 6.16 19.62
C GLN A 152 -10.17 7.40 20.07
N TYR A 153 -10.39 8.38 19.19
CA TYR A 153 -11.06 9.65 19.49
C TYR A 153 -12.56 9.65 19.20
N TYR A 154 -13.07 8.65 18.48
CA TYR A 154 -14.50 8.55 18.20
C TYR A 154 -15.28 8.10 19.44
N GLU A 155 -16.16 8.96 19.97
CA GLU A 155 -17.03 8.64 21.10
C GLU A 155 -18.24 7.80 20.65
N LYS A 156 -18.78 8.09 19.47
CA LYS A 156 -19.94 7.43 18.87
C LYS A 156 -19.60 6.98 17.45
N PRO A 157 -18.77 5.93 17.31
CA PRO A 157 -18.35 5.48 15.99
C PRO A 157 -19.52 4.90 15.20
N GLU A 158 -19.61 5.25 13.91
CA GLU A 158 -20.65 4.84 12.99
C GLU A 158 -20.06 4.07 11.79
N ASN A 159 -20.91 3.41 11.02
CA ASN A 159 -20.56 2.93 9.69
C ASN A 159 -20.76 4.06 8.70
N ALA A 160 -19.98 4.10 7.63
CA ALA A 160 -20.24 4.99 6.52
C ALA A 160 -21.60 4.66 5.88
N ASP A 161 -22.29 5.67 5.34
CA ASP A 161 -23.54 5.45 4.63
C ASP A 161 -23.31 4.61 3.38
N LEU A 162 -24.02 3.49 3.27
CA LEU A 162 -23.83 2.54 2.17
C LEU A 162 -24.18 3.17 0.81
N ASN A 163 -25.30 3.89 0.72
CA ASN A 163 -25.76 4.43 -0.57
C ASN A 163 -24.82 5.53 -1.07
N GLU A 164 -24.40 6.42 -0.18
CA GLU A 164 -23.41 7.46 -0.49
C GLU A 164 -22.08 6.82 -0.94
N MET A 165 -21.64 5.79 -0.23
CA MET A 165 -20.37 5.09 -0.57
C MET A 165 -20.46 4.40 -1.94
N LEU A 166 -21.56 3.72 -2.24
CA LEU A 166 -21.77 3.06 -3.55
C LEU A 166 -21.78 4.11 -4.67
N GLN A 167 -22.53 5.20 -4.50
CA GLN A 167 -22.55 6.29 -5.47
C GLN A 167 -21.16 6.92 -5.66
N THR A 168 -20.41 7.11 -4.59
CA THR A 168 -19.06 7.67 -4.64
C THR A 168 -18.10 6.75 -5.38
N ILE A 169 -18.18 5.43 -5.18
CA ILE A 169 -17.40 4.42 -5.92
C ILE A 169 -17.69 4.52 -7.43
N ASP A 170 -18.95 4.57 -7.81
CA ASP A 170 -19.35 4.67 -9.22
C ASP A 170 -18.82 5.98 -9.83
N THR A 171 -19.02 7.11 -9.17
CA THR A 171 -18.61 8.43 -9.65
C THR A 171 -17.09 8.52 -9.81
N ILE A 172 -16.29 8.05 -8.85
CA ILE A 172 -14.82 8.10 -8.99
C ILE A 172 -14.33 7.18 -10.10
N CYS A 173 -14.96 6.02 -10.28
CA CYS A 173 -14.62 5.10 -11.37
C CYS A 173 -15.01 5.66 -12.75
N GLU A 174 -16.04 6.50 -12.85
CA GLU A 174 -16.35 7.18 -14.12
C GLU A 174 -15.26 8.16 -14.52
N LYS A 175 -14.69 8.87 -13.56
CA LYS A 175 -13.72 9.96 -13.78
C LYS A 175 -12.27 9.48 -13.95
N MET A 176 -11.90 8.36 -13.33
CA MET A 176 -10.55 7.80 -13.42
C MET A 176 -10.43 6.83 -14.60
N ASP A 177 -9.25 6.73 -15.20
CA ASP A 177 -8.94 5.66 -16.17
C ASP A 177 -8.64 4.35 -15.43
N GLU A 178 -7.95 4.43 -14.30
CA GLU A 178 -7.66 3.27 -13.46
C GLU A 178 -7.46 3.64 -11.99
N ILE A 179 -7.92 2.75 -11.11
CA ILE A 179 -7.59 2.69 -9.69
C ILE A 179 -6.90 1.34 -9.45
N TYR A 180 -5.58 1.35 -9.24
CA TYR A 180 -4.87 0.07 -9.11
C TYR A 180 -5.32 -0.69 -7.87
N GLU A 181 -5.43 -0.04 -6.70
CA GLU A 181 -5.84 -0.67 -5.45
C GLU A 181 -6.83 0.19 -4.68
N VAL A 182 -7.95 -0.39 -4.26
CA VAL A 182 -8.79 0.18 -3.20
C VAL A 182 -8.52 -0.59 -1.90
N ARG A 183 -8.07 0.13 -0.90
CA ARG A 183 -7.81 -0.39 0.44
C ARG A 183 -9.05 -0.18 1.30
N VAL A 184 -9.75 -1.25 1.60
CA VAL A 184 -10.92 -1.24 2.48
C VAL A 184 -10.42 -1.18 3.92
N ILE A 185 -10.59 -0.01 4.52
CA ILE A 185 -10.09 0.33 5.85
C ILE A 185 -11.19 0.98 6.72
N GLY A 186 -10.79 1.46 7.85
CA GLY A 186 -11.57 2.20 8.82
C GLY A 186 -11.05 1.90 10.21
N GLY A 187 -11.96 1.52 11.11
CA GLY A 187 -11.61 0.85 12.35
C GLY A 187 -11.29 -0.63 12.06
N GLU A 188 -12.27 -1.51 12.27
CA GLU A 188 -12.20 -2.90 11.84
C GLU A 188 -13.31 -3.15 10.79
N PRO A 189 -12.98 -3.37 9.51
CA PRO A 189 -13.98 -3.46 8.44
C PRO A 189 -15.09 -4.50 8.69
N PHE A 190 -14.78 -5.62 9.35
CA PHE A 190 -15.77 -6.66 9.65
C PHE A 190 -16.77 -6.27 10.76
N MET A 191 -16.63 -5.10 11.38
CA MET A 191 -17.68 -4.50 12.21
C MET A 191 -18.81 -3.90 11.38
N ASN A 192 -18.57 -3.58 10.10
CA ASN A 192 -19.61 -3.19 9.17
C ASN A 192 -20.30 -4.44 8.59
N LYS A 193 -21.58 -4.60 8.91
CA LYS A 193 -22.38 -5.77 8.44
C LYS A 193 -22.59 -5.77 6.93
N GLU A 194 -22.61 -4.59 6.32
CA GLU A 194 -22.87 -4.36 4.90
C GLU A 194 -21.58 -4.37 4.05
N LEU A 195 -20.44 -4.72 4.65
CA LEU A 195 -19.14 -4.77 3.97
C LEU A 195 -19.18 -5.58 2.66
N HIS A 196 -19.93 -6.67 2.61
CA HIS A 196 -20.04 -7.51 1.41
C HIS A 196 -20.61 -6.75 0.21
N LEU A 197 -21.58 -5.84 0.42
CA LEU A 197 -22.16 -5.02 -0.65
C LEU A 197 -21.12 -4.04 -1.21
N VAL A 198 -20.29 -3.47 -0.33
CA VAL A 198 -19.19 -2.59 -0.72
C VAL A 198 -18.15 -3.36 -1.53
N VAL A 199 -17.73 -4.55 -1.07
CA VAL A 199 -16.76 -5.38 -1.77
C VAL A 199 -17.30 -5.83 -3.14
N GLU A 200 -18.58 -6.17 -3.23
CA GLU A 200 -19.23 -6.49 -4.51
C GLU A 200 -19.21 -5.30 -5.48
N ALA A 201 -19.51 -4.09 -5.00
CA ALA A 201 -19.47 -2.88 -5.82
C ALA A 201 -18.05 -2.64 -6.35
N LEU A 202 -17.02 -2.71 -5.48
CA LEU A 202 -15.62 -2.53 -5.86
C LEU A 202 -15.15 -3.58 -6.88
N THR A 203 -15.50 -4.83 -6.68
CA THR A 203 -15.05 -5.93 -7.56
C THR A 203 -15.72 -5.91 -8.94
N ARG A 204 -16.93 -5.35 -9.07
CA ARG A 204 -17.61 -5.15 -10.35
C ARG A 204 -16.97 -4.08 -11.23
N GLN A 205 -16.27 -3.11 -10.63
CA GLN A 205 -15.63 -2.02 -11.36
C GLN A 205 -14.38 -2.52 -12.10
N GLU A 206 -14.40 -2.52 -13.43
CA GLU A 206 -13.26 -2.99 -14.24
C GLU A 206 -12.00 -2.15 -14.04
N LYS A 207 -12.18 -0.86 -13.78
CA LYS A 207 -11.09 0.09 -13.54
C LYS A 207 -10.38 -0.14 -12.19
N ILE A 208 -11.02 -0.81 -11.22
CA ILE A 208 -10.40 -1.22 -9.96
C ILE A 208 -9.72 -2.57 -10.17
N LYS A 209 -8.38 -2.61 -9.98
CA LYS A 209 -7.61 -3.85 -10.22
C LYS A 209 -7.47 -4.71 -8.97
N LYS A 210 -7.44 -4.11 -7.78
CA LYS A 210 -7.27 -4.80 -6.50
C LYS A 210 -8.20 -4.25 -5.43
N VAL A 211 -8.68 -5.13 -4.56
CA VAL A 211 -9.44 -4.79 -3.35
C VAL A 211 -8.69 -5.38 -2.17
N ALA A 212 -8.05 -4.53 -1.39
CA ALA A 212 -7.21 -4.91 -0.26
C ALA A 212 -7.98 -4.69 1.05
N ILE A 213 -8.30 -5.75 1.78
CA ILE A 213 -9.04 -5.67 3.05
C ILE A 213 -8.04 -5.70 4.20
N PHE A 214 -7.95 -4.62 4.96
CA PHE A 214 -7.07 -4.51 6.12
C PHE A 214 -7.83 -4.85 7.39
N THR A 215 -7.38 -5.89 8.11
CA THR A 215 -8.03 -6.35 9.34
C THR A 215 -7.02 -6.61 10.46
N ASN A 216 -7.46 -6.39 11.69
CA ASN A 216 -6.71 -6.75 12.90
C ASN A 216 -7.00 -8.19 13.39
N ALA A 217 -7.79 -8.95 12.66
CA ALA A 217 -8.19 -10.33 12.96
C ALA A 217 -8.77 -10.54 14.37
N THR A 218 -9.47 -9.56 14.91
CA THR A 218 -10.23 -9.72 16.15
C THR A 218 -11.65 -10.21 15.91
N ILE A 219 -12.16 -10.02 14.68
CA ILE A 219 -13.52 -10.38 14.23
C ILE A 219 -13.43 -11.22 12.97
N MET A 220 -14.30 -12.20 12.86
CA MET A 220 -14.45 -13.00 11.65
C MET A 220 -15.44 -12.36 10.68
N PRO A 221 -15.23 -12.52 9.36
CA PRO A 221 -16.31 -12.30 8.40
C PRO A 221 -17.54 -13.11 8.77
N ARG A 222 -18.72 -12.56 8.53
CA ARG A 222 -20.00 -13.24 8.67
C ARG A 222 -20.24 -14.17 7.50
N ASP A 223 -21.14 -15.13 7.64
CA ASP A 223 -21.42 -16.12 6.59
C ASP A 223 -21.85 -15.46 5.28
N GLU A 224 -22.67 -14.42 5.36
CA GLU A 224 -23.15 -13.66 4.19
C GLU A 224 -22.05 -12.85 3.48
N GLN A 225 -20.90 -12.58 4.16
CA GLN A 225 -19.81 -11.79 3.59
C GLN A 225 -18.83 -12.64 2.75
N TRP A 226 -18.72 -13.94 3.02
CA TRP A 226 -17.74 -14.80 2.35
C TRP A 226 -17.85 -14.86 0.83
N PRO A 227 -19.05 -14.90 0.21
CA PRO A 227 -19.16 -14.98 -1.24
C PRO A 227 -18.47 -13.81 -1.96
N SER A 228 -18.65 -12.58 -1.49
CA SER A 228 -18.02 -11.40 -2.10
C SER A 228 -16.49 -11.37 -1.89
N LEU A 229 -16.01 -11.97 -0.80
CA LEU A 229 -14.59 -12.02 -0.47
C LEU A 229 -13.80 -13.04 -1.33
N GLN A 230 -14.46 -14.00 -2.00
CA GLN A 230 -13.81 -15.01 -2.84
C GLN A 230 -13.49 -14.54 -4.26
N HIS A 231 -13.58 -13.24 -4.53
CA HIS A 231 -13.25 -12.69 -5.83
C HIS A 231 -11.74 -12.57 -6.03
N GLU A 232 -11.24 -12.78 -7.25
CA GLU A 232 -9.80 -12.76 -7.58
C GLU A 232 -9.08 -11.43 -7.30
N LYS A 233 -9.82 -10.31 -7.34
CA LYS A 233 -9.30 -8.98 -6.99
C LYS A 233 -9.07 -8.83 -5.48
N VAL A 234 -9.72 -9.64 -4.64
CA VAL A 234 -9.70 -9.49 -3.19
C VAL A 234 -8.45 -10.10 -2.58
N ARG A 235 -7.83 -9.36 -1.67
CA ARG A 235 -6.72 -9.83 -0.85
C ARG A 235 -6.84 -9.29 0.56
N PHE A 236 -6.47 -10.10 1.53
CA PHE A 236 -6.41 -9.71 2.93
C PHE A 236 -5.01 -9.25 3.32
N PHE A 237 -4.96 -8.18 4.09
CA PHE A 237 -3.79 -7.71 4.82
C PHE A 237 -4.11 -7.78 6.31
N ILE A 238 -3.50 -8.72 7.00
CA ILE A 238 -3.78 -9.00 8.40
C ILE A 238 -2.64 -8.45 9.24
N THR A 239 -2.95 -7.54 10.17
CA THR A 239 -1.98 -7.12 11.18
C THR A 239 -2.19 -7.93 12.43
N GLU A 240 -1.17 -8.70 12.83
CA GLU A 240 -1.20 -9.56 13.99
C GLU A 240 -0.88 -8.77 15.26
N TYR A 241 -1.86 -8.66 16.14
CA TYR A 241 -1.72 -8.11 17.48
C TYR A 241 -1.88 -9.21 18.53
N LEU A 242 -1.47 -8.95 19.77
CA LEU A 242 -1.75 -9.85 20.89
C LEU A 242 -3.27 -10.10 21.07
N GLN A 243 -4.09 -9.15 20.65
CA GLN A 243 -5.55 -9.19 20.69
C GLN A 243 -6.19 -9.89 19.49
N SER A 244 -5.44 -10.27 18.47
CA SER A 244 -5.94 -10.92 17.23
C SER A 244 -6.44 -12.35 17.50
N ARG A 245 -7.48 -12.49 18.34
CA ARG A 245 -8.00 -13.78 18.82
C ARG A 245 -8.60 -14.65 17.71
N LYS A 246 -8.88 -14.06 16.55
CA LYS A 246 -9.45 -14.76 15.38
C LYS A 246 -8.43 -15.01 14.27
N LEU A 247 -7.15 -14.73 14.52
CA LEU A 247 -6.09 -14.85 13.52
C LEU A 247 -6.07 -16.26 12.89
N GLN A 248 -5.85 -17.29 13.71
CA GLN A 248 -5.74 -18.66 13.21
C GLN A 248 -7.03 -19.15 12.53
N PRO A 249 -8.23 -19.01 13.13
CA PRO A 249 -9.48 -19.32 12.44
C PRO A 249 -9.69 -18.55 11.12
N LEU A 250 -9.27 -17.29 11.05
CA LEU A 250 -9.36 -16.49 9.82
C LEU A 250 -8.45 -17.06 8.73
N ILE A 251 -7.19 -17.34 9.04
CA ILE A 251 -6.23 -17.93 8.10
C ILE A 251 -6.75 -19.26 7.56
N GLU A 252 -7.24 -20.16 8.43
CA GLU A 252 -7.82 -21.44 8.01
C GLU A 252 -9.00 -21.27 7.03
N GLN A 253 -9.86 -20.27 7.25
CA GLN A 253 -10.96 -19.98 6.35
C GLN A 253 -10.50 -19.38 5.02
N LEU A 254 -9.48 -18.51 5.04
CA LEU A 254 -8.91 -17.94 3.83
C LEU A 254 -8.24 -19.01 2.96
N GLU A 255 -7.44 -19.89 3.58
CA GLU A 255 -6.79 -21.02 2.89
C GLU A 255 -7.82 -21.99 2.30
N LYS A 256 -8.81 -22.38 3.10
CA LYS A 256 -9.90 -23.27 2.65
C LYS A 256 -10.63 -22.73 1.43
N ARG A 257 -10.77 -21.40 1.30
CA ARG A 257 -11.49 -20.73 0.23
C ARG A 257 -10.59 -20.27 -0.92
N GLY A 258 -9.27 -20.47 -0.81
CA GLY A 258 -8.31 -20.00 -1.80
C GLY A 258 -8.20 -18.47 -1.88
N ILE A 259 -8.53 -17.75 -0.79
CA ILE A 259 -8.44 -16.29 -0.73
C ILE A 259 -7.02 -15.88 -0.40
N ALA A 260 -6.44 -15.01 -1.22
CA ALA A 260 -5.07 -14.52 -1.01
C ALA A 260 -4.97 -13.63 0.23
N TYR A 261 -3.91 -13.82 1.02
CA TYR A 261 -3.66 -12.99 2.21
C TYR A 261 -2.17 -12.77 2.48
N VAL A 262 -1.88 -11.75 3.26
CA VAL A 262 -0.59 -11.50 3.92
C VAL A 262 -0.88 -11.30 5.39
N SER A 263 -0.07 -11.89 6.27
CA SER A 263 -0.18 -11.70 7.71
C SER A 263 1.16 -11.25 8.27
N GLU A 264 1.17 -10.13 9.00
CA GLU A 264 2.38 -9.53 9.54
C GLU A 264 2.17 -9.11 11.01
N LYS A 265 3.18 -9.36 11.84
CA LYS A 265 3.17 -8.87 13.23
C LYS A 265 3.28 -7.37 13.27
N ALA A 266 2.51 -6.74 14.16
CA ALA A 266 2.65 -5.33 14.46
C ALA A 266 4.05 -5.06 15.03
N ASN A 267 4.90 -4.40 14.24
CA ASN A 267 6.27 -4.07 14.60
C ASN A 267 6.43 -2.55 14.77
N GLY A 268 6.01 -2.07 15.93
CA GLY A 268 6.09 -0.64 16.21
C GLY A 268 5.13 0.22 15.38
N TRP A 269 4.82 1.38 15.87
CA TRP A 269 3.98 2.37 15.21
C TRP A 269 4.78 3.65 15.01
N THR A 270 4.61 4.29 13.87
CA THR A 270 5.04 5.66 13.70
C THR A 270 4.07 6.55 14.47
N GLU A 271 4.57 7.45 15.28
CA GLU A 271 3.74 8.46 15.95
C GLU A 271 3.18 9.42 14.89
N CYS A 272 1.97 9.18 14.44
CA CYS A 272 1.29 9.99 13.42
C CYS A 272 -0.12 10.42 13.84
N ALA A 273 -0.55 10.06 15.04
CA ALA A 273 -1.94 10.18 15.49
C ALA A 273 -2.16 11.27 16.54
N SER A 274 -1.22 12.19 16.73
CA SER A 274 -1.38 13.32 17.64
C SER A 274 -2.27 14.40 17.00
N LEU A 275 -3.30 14.84 17.73
CA LEU A 275 -4.11 16.01 17.39
C LEU A 275 -3.55 17.31 18.01
N GLU A 276 -2.39 17.23 18.64
CA GLU A 276 -1.72 18.40 19.22
C GLU A 276 -1.19 19.32 18.11
N LYS A 277 -1.42 20.63 18.29
CA LYS A 277 -0.86 21.61 17.39
C LYS A 277 0.64 21.71 17.62
N HIS A 278 1.39 21.56 16.53
CA HIS A 278 2.85 21.74 16.54
C HIS A 278 3.21 23.08 15.91
N ASP A 279 4.18 23.77 16.52
CA ASP A 279 4.76 24.98 15.93
C ASP A 279 5.98 24.60 15.09
N ARG A 280 5.73 24.19 13.84
CA ARG A 280 6.75 23.76 12.88
C ARG A 280 6.89 24.74 11.74
N THR A 281 8.13 25.04 11.39
CA THR A 281 8.46 25.81 10.18
C THR A 281 8.08 25.05 8.91
N VAL A 282 7.89 25.77 7.80
CA VAL A 282 7.57 25.14 6.50
C VAL A 282 8.62 24.10 6.07
N PRO A 283 9.95 24.34 6.18
CA PRO A 283 10.94 23.31 5.85
C PRO A 283 10.83 22.03 6.71
N GLU A 284 10.50 22.15 8.00
CA GLU A 284 10.25 20.99 8.86
C GLU A 284 9.01 20.21 8.44
N GLN A 285 7.93 20.90 8.09
CA GLN A 285 6.71 20.28 7.57
C GLN A 285 6.98 19.53 6.26
N GLU A 286 7.72 20.15 5.33
CA GLU A 286 8.14 19.51 4.07
C GLU A 286 8.99 18.27 4.31
N ALA A 287 9.95 18.33 5.26
CA ALA A 287 10.79 17.18 5.58
C ALA A 287 9.97 16.01 6.15
N ILE A 288 8.99 16.30 7.02
CA ILE A 288 8.05 15.30 7.56
C ILE A 288 7.22 14.70 6.42
N PHE A 289 6.66 15.54 5.54
CA PHE A 289 5.84 15.08 4.42
C PHE A 289 6.64 14.18 3.46
N ARG A 290 7.89 14.53 3.14
CA ARG A 290 8.76 13.70 2.28
C ARG A 290 8.99 12.31 2.85
N SER A 291 9.05 12.17 4.17
CA SER A 291 9.22 10.88 4.87
C SER A 291 7.91 10.18 5.22
N CYS A 292 6.77 10.81 4.99
CA CYS A 292 5.46 10.28 5.37
C CYS A 292 5.11 9.02 4.57
N CYS A 293 4.73 7.94 5.25
CA CYS A 293 4.30 6.70 4.61
C CYS A 293 2.97 6.82 3.85
N ALA A 294 2.17 7.85 4.15
CA ALA A 294 0.86 8.11 3.53
C ALA A 294 0.93 9.18 2.41
N LYS A 295 2.10 9.69 2.04
CA LYS A 295 2.23 10.77 1.05
C LYS A 295 1.66 10.43 -0.33
N ASN A 296 1.63 9.14 -0.69
CA ASN A 296 1.12 8.64 -1.97
C ASN A 296 -0.26 7.98 -1.84
N LEU A 297 -0.94 8.16 -0.71
CA LEU A 297 -2.29 7.67 -0.48
C LEU A 297 -3.30 8.79 -0.70
N ALA A 298 -4.50 8.40 -1.13
CA ALA A 298 -5.70 9.23 -1.02
C ALA A 298 -6.71 8.47 -0.16
N THR A 299 -7.62 9.18 0.52
CA THR A 299 -8.64 8.55 1.36
C THR A 299 -10.02 9.04 0.97
N LEU A 300 -10.89 8.09 0.64
CA LEU A 300 -12.28 8.31 0.31
C LEU A 300 -13.15 8.10 1.55
N ALA A 301 -13.82 9.15 1.98
CA ALA A 301 -14.73 9.14 3.11
C ALA A 301 -15.83 10.17 2.89
N ASP A 302 -17.10 9.79 3.17
CA ASP A 302 -18.26 10.65 3.12
C ASP A 302 -18.32 11.53 1.84
N GLY A 303 -18.20 10.87 0.66
CA GLY A 303 -18.24 11.51 -0.66
C GLY A 303 -17.05 12.43 -1.00
N ARG A 304 -16.01 12.46 -0.18
CA ARG A 304 -14.85 13.34 -0.32
C ARG A 304 -13.55 12.56 -0.44
N LEU A 305 -12.63 13.06 -1.26
CA LEU A 305 -11.29 12.52 -1.43
C LEU A 305 -10.28 13.40 -0.69
N TYR A 306 -9.68 12.87 0.35
CA TYR A 306 -8.67 13.50 1.20
C TYR A 306 -7.27 13.02 0.85
N ARG A 307 -6.25 13.78 1.28
CA ARG A 307 -4.83 13.42 1.08
C ARG A 307 -4.39 12.15 1.82
N CYS A 308 -4.99 11.86 2.98
CA CYS A 308 -4.64 10.68 3.77
C CYS A 308 -5.73 10.37 4.81
N PRO A 309 -5.73 9.19 5.43
CA PRO A 309 -6.73 8.83 6.43
C PRO A 309 -6.68 9.72 7.68
N PHE A 310 -5.50 10.27 8.03
CA PHE A 310 -5.41 11.21 9.14
C PHE A 310 -6.21 12.49 8.85
N SER A 311 -6.02 13.11 7.67
CA SER A 311 -6.75 14.34 7.31
C SER A 311 -8.26 14.12 7.25
N ALA A 312 -8.71 13.00 6.69
CA ALA A 312 -10.13 12.64 6.63
C ALA A 312 -10.75 12.53 8.04
N ASN A 313 -10.09 11.80 8.94
CA ASN A 313 -10.60 11.60 10.29
C ASN A 313 -10.43 12.83 11.19
N ALA A 314 -9.35 13.60 11.05
CA ALA A 314 -9.18 14.86 11.80
C ALA A 314 -10.26 15.90 11.42
N PHE A 315 -10.61 15.95 10.12
CA PHE A 315 -11.75 16.76 9.64
C PHE A 315 -13.07 16.30 10.28
N LYS A 316 -13.38 15.01 10.19
CA LYS A 316 -14.61 14.42 10.71
C LYS A 316 -14.76 14.57 12.24
N LEU A 317 -13.66 14.55 12.95
CA LEU A 317 -13.57 14.78 14.40
C LEU A 317 -13.60 16.27 14.78
N HIS A 318 -13.71 17.18 13.81
CA HIS A 318 -13.61 18.63 14.01
C HIS A 318 -12.32 19.06 14.73
N ALA A 319 -11.26 18.29 14.57
CA ALA A 319 -9.95 18.56 15.17
C ALA A 319 -9.11 19.55 14.35
N VAL A 320 -9.50 19.81 13.11
CA VAL A 320 -8.90 20.80 12.20
C VAL A 320 -10.00 21.69 11.61
N PRO A 321 -9.67 22.92 11.18
CA PRO A 321 -10.63 23.78 10.45
C PRO A 321 -11.08 23.13 9.14
N ASP A 322 -12.26 23.51 8.66
CA ASP A 322 -12.78 23.12 7.35
C ASP A 322 -12.24 24.06 6.27
N TYR A 323 -11.25 23.60 5.52
CA TYR A 323 -10.76 24.29 4.35
C TYR A 323 -11.10 23.47 3.10
N SER A 324 -11.77 24.09 2.14
CA SER A 324 -12.18 23.44 0.88
C SER A 324 -10.99 22.93 0.04
N GLU A 325 -9.79 23.46 0.30
CA GLU A 325 -8.54 23.05 -0.37
C GLU A 325 -7.97 21.73 0.16
N ASP A 326 -8.45 21.24 1.31
CA ASP A 326 -7.93 20.02 1.94
C ASP A 326 -8.56 18.72 1.41
N TYR A 327 -9.62 18.84 0.57
CA TYR A 327 -10.32 17.71 -0.04
C TYR A 327 -10.94 18.05 -1.39
N LEU A 328 -11.30 17.02 -2.14
CA LEU A 328 -12.13 17.14 -3.34
C LEU A 328 -13.49 16.50 -3.06
N VAL A 329 -14.57 17.19 -3.41
CA VAL A 329 -15.92 16.59 -3.41
C VAL A 329 -16.05 15.76 -4.69
N VAL A 330 -16.27 14.44 -4.55
CA VAL A 330 -16.23 13.53 -5.70
C VAL A 330 -17.33 13.79 -6.72
N SER A 331 -18.50 14.26 -6.27
CA SER A 331 -19.60 14.64 -7.16
C SER A 331 -19.27 15.86 -8.06
N ASP A 332 -18.38 16.73 -7.60
CA ASP A 332 -18.10 18.05 -8.21
C ASP A 332 -16.79 18.04 -9.01
N ALA A 333 -16.01 16.96 -8.93
CA ALA A 333 -14.68 16.83 -9.53
C ALA A 333 -14.71 16.54 -11.05
#